data_b8aebc07555e05aee3ad7e1c29ffbf0d
#
_entry.id   b8aebc07555e05aee3ad7e1c29ffbf0d
#
_cell.length_a   1.000
_cell.length_b   1.000
_cell.length_c   1.000
_cell.angle_alpha   90.00
_cell.angle_beta   90.00
_cell.angle_gamma   90.00
#
_symmetry.space_group_name_H-M   'P 1'
#
loop_
_entity.id
_entity.type
_entity.pdbx_description
1 polymer ?
#
loop_
_entity_poly.entity_id
_entity_poly.type
_entity_poly.pdbx_seq_one_letter_code
_entity_poly.pdbx_strand_id
1 'polypeptide(L)'
;MRSSAVVLFGIAAGTAAVLAPTAILAPDRADTRSREILFTVWGMPFEDRLFEDGYARGFEADEPGLRVEYRRFPDVTAKYTAWHARGIGAEVMRIQVTDYHQMVDRGMLEPLDAYIDDPVDGMNEAALAAIPPEMLDALRVDGRLYALPQDMAQIGLYYNRAIFDAWNAAHPNDPVEYPREGWTWDDLRETARKLTRREGGRVEVYGFDMFIWQWPFMNFFAQAGGALWSEDGLSTLIDSPAGVEAIALVRSMVFEDGSFVPAFGEQQATGPHSRFAEGRTAMFLDGSWMAPSFQLRNPSLDFAVAPVPRGRVEAVCAGACLWGISVHAKHKRDAWRMIRWLVDEPQALRYWDTLRVAPPANLAVVNSEAFTRTSGIESEREPGRYLVPPMREDEFARYAEWLRYGMTPRGDSGEAPAFVPVSLYQRALENEISALLHDVLRHPTNPTAEDALARAARAVHDVIDRDRAAKGLPKVERGRKPD
;
A
#
# COMPACT_ATOMS: atom_id res chain seq x y z
N MET A 1 57.39 -43.78 7.05
CA MET A 1 57.12 -43.72 8.48
C MET A 1 57.21 -42.28 8.92
N ARG A 2 56.13 -41.60 9.08
CA ARG A 2 55.92 -40.43 9.91
C ARG A 2 54.41 -40.19 9.95
N SER A 3 53.78 -40.56 11.05
CA SER A 3 52.39 -40.29 11.35
C SER A 3 52.18 -38.80 11.57
N SER A 4 51.20 -38.21 10.89
CA SER A 4 50.67 -36.89 11.23
C SER A 4 49.34 -37.05 11.88
N ALA A 5 49.28 -36.70 13.16
CA ALA A 5 48.07 -36.65 13.95
C ALA A 5 47.21 -35.45 13.53
N VAL A 6 45.99 -35.72 13.11
CA VAL A 6 44.97 -34.69 12.88
C VAL A 6 44.25 -34.46 14.23
N VAL A 7 44.43 -33.25 14.76
CA VAL A 7 43.67 -32.80 15.93
C VAL A 7 42.33 -32.25 15.45
N LEU A 8 41.26 -33.00 15.70
CA LEU A 8 39.88 -32.50 15.54
C LEU A 8 39.53 -31.63 16.73
N PHE A 9 39.38 -30.34 16.51
CA PHE A 9 38.70 -29.46 17.46
C PHE A 9 37.17 -29.63 17.26
N GLY A 10 36.55 -30.35 18.16
CA GLY A 10 35.10 -30.41 18.26
C GLY A 10 34.58 -29.11 18.87
N ILE A 11 33.90 -28.29 18.06
CA ILE A 11 33.09 -27.18 18.55
C ILE A 11 31.77 -27.78 19.03
N ALA A 12 31.61 -27.92 20.33
CA ALA A 12 30.32 -28.21 20.94
C ALA A 12 29.44 -26.96 20.78
N ALA A 13 28.54 -26.95 19.80
CA ALA A 13 27.45 -25.98 19.72
C ALA A 13 26.46 -26.32 20.87
N GLY A 14 26.58 -25.59 21.94
CA GLY A 14 25.57 -25.59 22.99
C GLY A 14 24.36 -24.83 22.49
N THR A 15 23.34 -25.54 22.06
CA THR A 15 21.99 -25.01 21.91
C THR A 15 21.45 -24.63 23.28
N ALA A 16 21.66 -23.39 23.69
CA ALA A 16 20.89 -22.81 24.78
C ALA A 16 19.50 -22.56 24.22
N ALA A 17 18.57 -23.47 24.51
CA ALA A 17 17.15 -23.21 24.37
C ALA A 17 16.82 -22.05 25.33
N VAL A 18 16.73 -20.84 24.79
CA VAL A 18 16.15 -19.72 25.51
C VAL A 18 14.66 -20.02 25.60
N LEU A 19 14.24 -20.58 26.72
CA LEU A 19 12.85 -20.60 27.12
C LEU A 19 12.44 -19.12 27.26
N ALA A 20 11.83 -18.56 26.23
CA ALA A 20 11.15 -17.28 26.34
C ALA A 20 10.11 -17.43 27.46
N PRO A 21 10.11 -16.56 28.48
CA PRO A 21 9.05 -16.60 29.45
C PRO A 21 7.74 -16.32 28.72
N THR A 22 6.81 -17.27 28.73
CA THR A 22 5.40 -17.00 28.41
C THR A 22 4.97 -15.94 29.42
N ALA A 23 4.94 -14.70 28.99
CA ALA A 23 4.42 -13.60 29.79
C ALA A 23 2.92 -13.88 29.99
N ILE A 24 2.57 -14.45 31.13
CA ILE A 24 1.18 -14.53 31.56
C ILE A 24 0.74 -13.08 31.74
N LEU A 25 -0.10 -12.59 30.86
CA LEU A 25 -0.70 -11.26 30.94
C LEU A 25 -1.45 -11.21 32.29
N ALA A 26 -0.98 -10.37 33.22
CA ALA A 26 -1.64 -10.22 34.52
C ALA A 26 -3.08 -9.72 34.26
N PRO A 27 -4.09 -10.29 34.95
CA PRO A 27 -5.46 -9.81 34.82
C PRO A 27 -5.51 -8.34 35.26
N ASP A 28 -6.03 -7.47 34.41
CA ASP A 28 -6.32 -6.09 34.76
C ASP A 28 -7.23 -6.10 35.99
N ARG A 29 -6.81 -5.43 37.05
CA ARG A 29 -7.67 -5.21 38.21
C ARG A 29 -8.84 -4.37 37.73
N ALA A 30 -10.06 -4.85 37.95
CA ALA A 30 -11.30 -4.15 37.64
C ALA A 30 -11.30 -2.75 38.28
N ASP A 31 -10.78 -1.76 37.55
CA ASP A 31 -11.02 -0.36 37.87
C ASP A 31 -12.42 -0.03 37.31
N THR A 32 -13.33 0.36 38.20
CA THR A 32 -14.72 0.71 37.86
C THR A 32 -14.83 2.04 37.10
N ARG A 33 -13.71 2.69 36.78
CA ARG A 33 -13.68 3.85 35.85
C ARG A 33 -13.80 3.35 34.42
N SER A 34 -14.60 4.04 33.60
CA SER A 34 -14.67 3.75 32.17
C SER A 34 -13.27 3.78 31.58
N ARG A 35 -12.80 2.63 31.06
CA ARG A 35 -11.52 2.54 30.39
C ARG A 35 -11.66 3.18 29.02
N GLU A 36 -10.73 4.04 28.67
CA GLU A 36 -10.76 4.79 27.42
C GLU A 36 -9.66 4.29 26.47
N ILE A 37 -10.03 3.92 25.26
CA ILE A 37 -9.15 3.53 24.18
C ILE A 37 -8.98 4.72 23.24
N LEU A 38 -7.77 5.19 23.06
CA LEU A 38 -7.44 6.17 22.04
C LEU A 38 -7.23 5.43 20.71
N PHE A 39 -8.21 5.57 19.82
CA PHE A 39 -8.22 5.01 18.46
C PHE A 39 -7.80 6.07 17.45
N THR A 40 -6.69 5.87 16.77
CA THR A 40 -6.10 6.86 15.88
C THR A 40 -5.96 6.34 14.46
N VAL A 41 -6.36 7.16 13.52
CA VAL A 41 -6.31 6.84 12.09
C VAL A 41 -5.76 8.01 11.27
N TRP A 42 -5.38 7.72 10.06
CA TRP A 42 -5.24 8.66 8.97
C TRP A 42 -6.23 8.26 7.87
N GLY A 43 -6.58 9.17 6.99
CA GLY A 43 -7.52 8.90 5.90
C GLY A 43 -8.24 10.15 5.43
N MET A 44 -9.17 9.94 4.53
CA MET A 44 -10.00 11.00 3.96
C MET A 44 -11.20 11.29 4.88
N PRO A 45 -11.76 12.51 4.86
CA PRO A 45 -12.90 12.86 5.72
C PRO A 45 -14.14 11.96 5.55
N PHE A 46 -14.35 11.37 4.38
CA PHE A 46 -15.48 10.48 4.16
C PHE A 46 -15.35 9.13 4.89
N GLU A 47 -14.11 8.75 5.30
CA GLU A 47 -13.85 7.53 6.07
C GLU A 47 -14.24 7.68 7.55
N ASP A 48 -14.41 8.92 8.07
CA ASP A 48 -14.77 9.18 9.48
C ASP A 48 -16.04 8.44 9.88
N ARG A 49 -17.01 8.34 8.96
CA ARG A 49 -18.24 7.58 9.21
C ARG A 49 -17.99 6.12 9.59
N LEU A 50 -17.06 5.46 8.93
CA LEU A 50 -16.69 4.10 9.30
C LEU A 50 -15.91 4.07 10.60
N PHE A 51 -14.86 4.88 10.71
CA PHE A 51 -13.94 4.78 11.84
C PHE A 51 -14.54 5.33 13.13
N GLU A 52 -15.32 6.40 13.08
CA GLU A 52 -15.97 6.96 14.26
C GLU A 52 -17.31 6.26 14.55
N ASP A 53 -18.27 6.35 13.63
CA ASP A 53 -19.64 5.85 13.88
C ASP A 53 -19.69 4.32 13.80
N GLY A 54 -19.03 3.72 12.79
CA GLY A 54 -19.05 2.28 12.56
C GLY A 54 -18.16 1.50 13.53
N TYR A 55 -16.91 1.92 13.70
CA TYR A 55 -15.94 1.18 14.49
C TYR A 55 -15.88 1.63 15.94
N ALA A 56 -15.63 2.92 16.22
CA ALA A 56 -15.51 3.35 17.60
C ALA A 56 -16.84 3.16 18.37
N ARG A 57 -17.96 3.62 17.81
CA ARG A 57 -19.28 3.44 18.47
C ARG A 57 -19.76 1.99 18.45
N GLY A 58 -19.46 1.23 17.36
CA GLY A 58 -19.79 -0.19 17.28
C GLY A 58 -19.07 -1.01 18.33
N PHE A 59 -17.78 -0.79 18.51
CA PHE A 59 -17.03 -1.47 19.56
C PHE A 59 -17.47 -1.12 20.98
N GLU A 60 -17.81 0.16 21.25
CA GLU A 60 -18.40 0.56 22.54
C GLU A 60 -19.73 -0.16 22.83
N ALA A 61 -20.53 -0.42 21.79
CA ALA A 61 -21.82 -1.13 21.94
C ALA A 61 -21.59 -2.62 22.28
N ASP A 62 -20.59 -3.24 21.66
CA ASP A 62 -20.25 -4.66 21.86
C ASP A 62 -19.46 -4.89 23.15
N GLU A 63 -18.79 -3.85 23.67
CA GLU A 63 -17.95 -3.91 24.87
C GLU A 63 -18.39 -2.89 25.93
N PRO A 64 -19.48 -3.16 26.66
CA PRO A 64 -19.99 -2.25 27.69
C PRO A 64 -18.94 -1.93 28.76
N GLY A 65 -18.70 -0.66 29.01
CA GLY A 65 -17.72 -0.18 29.98
C GLY A 65 -16.41 0.29 29.36
N LEU A 66 -16.23 0.16 28.04
CA LEU A 66 -15.18 0.82 27.28
C LEU A 66 -15.69 2.10 26.63
N ARG A 67 -14.81 3.07 26.50
CA ARG A 67 -14.99 4.28 25.69
C ARG A 67 -13.91 4.33 24.64
N VAL A 68 -14.24 4.77 23.44
CA VAL A 68 -13.32 4.92 22.33
C VAL A 68 -13.22 6.39 21.93
N GLU A 69 -12.10 7.00 22.21
CA GLU A 69 -11.75 8.32 21.71
C GLU A 69 -11.19 8.20 20.31
N TYR A 70 -11.99 8.57 19.31
CA TYR A 70 -11.56 8.57 17.90
C TYR A 70 -10.80 9.86 17.56
N ARG A 71 -9.66 9.72 16.87
CA ARG A 71 -8.90 10.86 16.33
C ARG A 71 -8.31 10.55 14.96
N ARG A 72 -8.57 11.40 13.98
CA ARG A 72 -7.92 11.38 12.66
C ARG A 72 -6.84 12.45 12.57
N PHE A 73 -5.66 12.07 12.06
CA PHE A 73 -4.55 12.97 11.81
C PHE A 73 -4.16 12.95 10.34
N PRO A 74 -3.82 14.09 9.73
CA PRO A 74 -3.32 14.13 8.35
C PRO A 74 -2.00 13.37 8.18
N ASP A 75 -1.11 13.45 9.17
CA ASP A 75 0.17 12.76 9.23
C ASP A 75 0.29 12.03 10.58
N VAL A 76 -0.12 10.77 10.58
CA VAL A 76 -0.06 9.93 11.79
C VAL A 76 1.35 9.51 12.12
N THR A 77 2.23 9.31 11.14
CA THR A 77 3.59 8.81 11.36
C THR A 77 4.43 9.83 12.11
N ALA A 78 4.38 11.10 11.70
CA ALA A 78 5.01 12.19 12.45
C ALA A 78 4.43 12.32 13.85
N LYS A 79 3.09 12.15 13.98
CA LYS A 79 2.41 12.20 15.27
C LYS A 79 2.85 11.09 16.19
N TYR A 80 2.88 9.85 15.72
CA TYR A 80 3.31 8.67 16.49
C TYR A 80 4.77 8.79 16.92
N THR A 81 5.64 9.24 16.04
CA THR A 81 7.06 9.47 16.35
C THR A 81 7.22 10.51 17.46
N ALA A 82 6.51 11.65 17.36
CA ALA A 82 6.56 12.71 18.38
C ALA A 82 5.97 12.24 19.72
N TRP A 83 4.94 11.41 19.71
CA TRP A 83 4.36 10.84 20.92
C TRP A 83 5.27 9.82 21.56
N HIS A 84 5.83 8.89 20.79
CA HIS A 84 6.78 7.90 21.28
C HIS A 84 7.95 8.54 22.01
N ALA A 85 8.56 9.59 21.44
CA ALA A 85 9.66 10.34 22.05
C ALA A 85 9.29 10.97 23.40
N ARG A 86 7.99 11.11 23.70
CA ARG A 86 7.46 11.65 24.96
C ARG A 86 6.89 10.58 25.89
N GLY A 87 7.04 9.30 25.56
CA GLY A 87 6.45 8.20 26.33
C GLY A 87 4.91 8.16 26.26
N ILE A 88 4.31 8.68 25.18
CA ILE A 88 2.87 8.72 24.92
C ILE A 88 2.57 7.77 23.76
N GLY A 89 1.41 7.10 23.77
CA GLY A 89 0.97 6.26 22.67
C GLY A 89 -0.54 6.16 22.59
N ALA A 90 -1.05 5.79 21.42
CA ALA A 90 -2.43 5.41 21.26
C ALA A 90 -2.61 3.92 21.56
N GLU A 91 -3.80 3.55 22.00
CA GLU A 91 -4.17 2.16 22.20
C GLU A 91 -4.26 1.43 20.87
N VAL A 92 -4.96 1.99 19.87
CA VAL A 92 -5.09 1.41 18.54
C VAL A 92 -4.61 2.41 17.50
N MET A 93 -3.64 1.99 16.69
CA MET A 93 -2.97 2.80 15.70
C MET A 93 -3.19 2.23 14.30
N ARG A 94 -3.68 3.06 13.35
CA ARG A 94 -3.65 2.74 11.92
C ARG A 94 -2.26 3.09 11.37
N ILE A 95 -1.58 2.11 10.79
CA ILE A 95 -0.19 2.21 10.36
C ILE A 95 -0.11 1.90 8.87
N GLN A 96 0.68 2.66 8.10
CA GLN A 96 1.04 2.28 6.73
C GLN A 96 2.14 1.20 6.77
N VAL A 97 2.01 0.20 5.93
CA VAL A 97 2.98 -0.90 5.86
C VAL A 97 4.41 -0.41 5.59
N THR A 98 4.55 0.69 4.86
CA THR A 98 5.86 1.29 4.52
C THR A 98 6.57 1.92 5.72
N ASP A 99 5.84 2.25 6.79
CA ASP A 99 6.40 2.77 8.04
C ASP A 99 6.61 1.69 9.11
N TYR A 100 5.95 0.53 8.92
CA TYR A 100 5.84 -0.51 9.92
C TYR A 100 7.20 -1.00 10.44
N HIS A 101 8.09 -1.45 9.57
CA HIS A 101 9.39 -2.00 9.97
C HIS A 101 10.25 -0.97 10.72
N GLN A 102 10.19 0.30 10.31
CA GLN A 102 10.89 1.37 11.02
C GLN A 102 10.28 1.63 12.40
N MET A 103 8.96 1.53 12.55
CA MET A 103 8.30 1.68 13.84
C MET A 103 8.65 0.53 14.80
N VAL A 104 8.74 -0.70 14.28
CA VAL A 104 9.20 -1.86 15.06
C VAL A 104 10.66 -1.70 15.49
N ASP A 105 11.56 -1.35 14.58
CA ASP A 105 12.99 -1.13 14.86
C ASP A 105 13.23 -0.05 15.92
N ARG A 106 12.37 0.97 15.94
CA ARG A 106 12.41 2.04 16.98
C ARG A 106 11.75 1.66 18.30
N GLY A 107 11.22 0.45 18.41
CA GLY A 107 10.52 -0.02 19.63
C GLY A 107 9.21 0.73 19.89
N MET A 108 8.52 1.19 18.86
CA MET A 108 7.30 1.97 19.00
C MET A 108 6.06 1.10 19.20
N LEU A 109 6.12 -0.16 18.75
CA LEU A 109 4.98 -1.08 18.71
C LEU A 109 5.11 -2.20 19.73
N GLU A 110 3.98 -2.60 20.28
CA GLU A 110 3.84 -3.75 21.17
C GLU A 110 3.80 -5.04 20.35
N PRO A 111 4.59 -6.10 20.70
CA PRO A 111 4.46 -7.41 20.09
C PRO A 111 3.09 -8.02 20.38
N LEU A 112 2.46 -8.62 19.36
CA LEU A 112 1.09 -9.13 19.45
C LEU A 112 1.02 -10.63 19.76
N ASP A 113 2.11 -11.39 19.68
CA ASP A 113 2.11 -12.85 19.78
C ASP A 113 1.45 -13.35 21.10
N ALA A 114 1.80 -12.72 22.25
CA ALA A 114 1.22 -13.09 23.52
C ALA A 114 -0.30 -12.85 23.61
N TYR A 115 -0.81 -11.88 22.85
CA TYR A 115 -2.24 -11.60 22.75
C TYR A 115 -2.92 -12.55 21.78
N ILE A 116 -2.28 -12.88 20.66
CA ILE A 116 -2.78 -13.85 19.67
C ILE A 116 -2.96 -15.22 20.33
N ASP A 117 -2.01 -15.63 21.16
CA ASP A 117 -1.99 -16.93 21.84
C ASP A 117 -2.78 -16.94 23.16
N ASP A 118 -3.41 -15.82 23.56
CA ASP A 118 -4.15 -15.75 24.84
C ASP A 118 -5.36 -16.72 24.82
N PRO A 119 -5.52 -17.58 25.85
CA PRO A 119 -6.57 -18.59 25.87
C PRO A 119 -7.99 -18.03 26.00
N VAL A 120 -8.15 -16.76 26.36
CA VAL A 120 -9.46 -16.10 26.56
C VAL A 120 -9.77 -15.12 25.44
N ASP A 121 -8.82 -14.22 25.17
CA ASP A 121 -8.99 -13.13 24.20
C ASP A 121 -8.18 -13.33 22.91
N GLY A 122 -7.54 -14.49 22.71
CA GLY A 122 -6.71 -14.77 21.54
C GLY A 122 -7.50 -14.97 20.25
N MET A 123 -6.75 -15.18 19.17
CA MET A 123 -7.33 -15.56 17.89
C MET A 123 -7.28 -17.07 17.72
N ASN A 124 -8.39 -17.66 17.27
CA ASN A 124 -8.40 -19.06 16.91
C ASN A 124 -7.73 -19.29 15.54
N GLU A 125 -7.42 -20.53 15.23
CA GLU A 125 -6.76 -20.92 13.97
C GLU A 125 -7.54 -20.46 12.73
N ALA A 126 -8.88 -20.50 12.76
CA ALA A 126 -9.72 -20.08 11.63
C ALA A 126 -9.63 -18.55 11.40
N ALA A 127 -9.60 -17.76 12.45
CA ALA A 127 -9.46 -16.31 12.35
C ALA A 127 -8.07 -15.91 11.81
N LEU A 128 -7.01 -16.62 12.21
CA LEU A 128 -5.67 -16.41 11.66
C LEU A 128 -5.59 -16.86 10.19
N ALA A 129 -6.18 -18.01 9.86
CA ALA A 129 -6.22 -18.52 8.48
C ALA A 129 -7.07 -17.67 7.53
N ALA A 130 -7.93 -16.81 8.06
CA ALA A 130 -8.66 -15.83 7.26
C ALA A 130 -7.77 -14.67 6.77
N ILE A 131 -6.60 -14.47 7.36
CA ILE A 131 -5.60 -13.48 6.92
C ILE A 131 -4.63 -14.16 5.95
N PRO A 132 -4.29 -13.55 4.80
CA PRO A 132 -3.32 -14.14 3.88
C PRO A 132 -1.99 -14.45 4.58
N PRO A 133 -1.50 -15.70 4.54
CA PRO A 133 -0.27 -16.10 5.23
C PRO A 133 0.94 -15.28 4.80
N GLU A 134 1.05 -14.93 3.52
CA GLU A 134 2.14 -14.15 2.96
C GLU A 134 2.18 -12.73 3.54
N MET A 135 1.01 -12.16 3.88
CA MET A 135 0.95 -10.87 4.57
C MET A 135 1.44 -11.00 6.01
N LEU A 136 1.03 -12.04 6.72
CA LEU A 136 1.50 -12.27 8.10
C LEU A 136 3.02 -12.50 8.12
N ASP A 137 3.55 -13.27 7.17
CA ASP A 137 4.98 -13.54 7.07
C ASP A 137 5.78 -12.26 6.76
N ALA A 138 5.28 -11.41 5.85
CA ALA A 138 5.91 -10.12 5.54
C ALA A 138 5.91 -9.15 6.73
N LEU A 139 4.97 -9.31 7.68
CA LEU A 139 4.88 -8.49 8.88
C LEU A 139 5.67 -9.05 10.06
N ARG A 140 6.27 -10.24 9.95
CA ARG A 140 7.12 -10.77 11.03
C ARG A 140 8.47 -10.07 11.07
N VAL A 141 8.81 -9.54 12.22
CA VAL A 141 10.15 -9.00 12.51
C VAL A 141 10.74 -9.83 13.65
N ASP A 142 11.88 -10.46 13.42
CA ASP A 142 12.50 -11.41 14.34
C ASP A 142 11.52 -12.50 14.84
N GLY A 143 10.68 -12.98 13.92
CA GLY A 143 9.67 -14.02 14.16
C GLY A 143 8.41 -13.55 14.91
N ARG A 144 8.27 -12.26 15.23
CA ARG A 144 7.15 -11.69 15.98
C ARG A 144 6.27 -10.80 15.11
N LEU A 145 4.98 -10.77 15.42
CA LEU A 145 4.02 -9.83 14.84
C LEU A 145 3.84 -8.62 15.75
N TYR A 146 3.77 -7.42 15.17
CA TYR A 146 3.53 -6.17 15.89
C TYR A 146 2.29 -5.43 15.37
N ALA A 147 1.67 -5.93 14.30
CA ALA A 147 0.43 -5.43 13.76
C ALA A 147 -0.31 -6.54 13.00
N LEU A 148 -1.62 -6.36 12.83
CA LEU A 148 -2.45 -7.17 11.92
C LEU A 148 -2.91 -6.32 10.74
N PRO A 149 -3.01 -6.90 9.52
CA PRO A 149 -3.41 -6.15 8.35
C PRO A 149 -4.92 -5.84 8.38
N GLN A 150 -5.27 -4.62 7.93
CA GLN A 150 -6.63 -4.17 7.70
C GLN A 150 -7.09 -4.51 6.28
N ASP A 151 -6.23 -4.18 5.31
CA ASP A 151 -6.54 -4.20 3.89
C ASP A 151 -5.29 -4.44 3.04
N MET A 152 -5.49 -4.62 1.75
CA MET A 152 -4.43 -4.62 0.74
C MET A 152 -4.87 -3.83 -0.49
N ALA A 153 -4.48 -2.56 -0.55
CA ALA A 153 -4.71 -1.70 -1.71
C ALA A 153 -3.68 -1.98 -2.82
N GLN A 154 -4.11 -1.95 -4.06
CA GLN A 154 -3.20 -2.11 -5.22
C GLN A 154 -3.38 -0.99 -6.24
N ILE A 155 -2.35 -0.80 -7.06
CA ILE A 155 -2.38 0.15 -8.18
C ILE A 155 -3.12 -0.47 -9.36
N GLY A 156 -3.91 0.36 -10.08
CA GLY A 156 -4.65 -0.03 -11.28
C GLY A 156 -4.66 1.06 -12.32
N LEU A 157 -5.04 0.68 -13.53
CA LEU A 157 -5.22 1.60 -14.65
C LEU A 157 -6.70 1.96 -14.78
N TYR A 158 -7.08 3.12 -14.26
CA TYR A 158 -8.38 3.73 -14.51
C TYR A 158 -8.47 4.21 -15.95
N TYR A 159 -9.62 4.04 -16.59
CA TYR A 159 -9.84 4.58 -17.92
C TYR A 159 -11.25 5.13 -18.11
N ASN A 160 -11.36 6.22 -18.87
CA ASN A 160 -12.60 6.91 -19.18
C ASN A 160 -13.19 6.37 -20.49
N ARG A 161 -14.26 5.58 -20.39
CA ARG A 161 -14.89 4.95 -21.57
C ARG A 161 -15.40 5.95 -22.58
N ALA A 162 -15.95 7.07 -22.15
CA ALA A 162 -16.47 8.06 -23.06
C ALA A 162 -15.39 8.64 -24.00
N ILE A 163 -14.14 8.74 -23.53
CA ILE A 163 -13.02 9.19 -24.39
C ILE A 163 -12.66 8.13 -25.42
N PHE A 164 -12.62 6.86 -25.03
CA PHE A 164 -12.37 5.73 -25.92
C PHE A 164 -13.47 5.61 -26.99
N ASP A 165 -14.74 5.69 -26.57
CA ASP A 165 -15.89 5.58 -27.47
C ASP A 165 -15.93 6.75 -28.46
N ALA A 166 -15.63 7.97 -28.01
CA ALA A 166 -15.55 9.12 -28.87
C ALA A 166 -14.44 8.99 -29.95
N TRP A 167 -13.27 8.44 -29.55
CA TRP A 167 -12.20 8.13 -30.50
C TRP A 167 -12.67 7.09 -31.53
N ASN A 168 -13.21 5.97 -31.09
CA ASN A 168 -13.63 4.86 -31.92
C ASN A 168 -14.73 5.28 -32.91
N ALA A 169 -15.67 6.11 -32.47
CA ALA A 169 -16.69 6.69 -33.35
C ALA A 169 -16.11 7.61 -34.44
N ALA A 170 -15.07 8.37 -34.09
CA ALA A 170 -14.40 9.28 -35.02
C ALA A 170 -13.39 8.57 -35.93
N HIS A 171 -12.85 7.42 -35.52
CA HIS A 171 -11.78 6.69 -36.21
C HIS A 171 -12.13 5.21 -36.39
N PRO A 172 -13.20 4.87 -37.14
CA PRO A 172 -13.68 3.46 -37.24
C PRO A 172 -12.66 2.52 -37.91
N ASN A 173 -11.69 3.06 -38.67
CA ASN A 173 -10.61 2.27 -39.28
C ASN A 173 -9.34 2.18 -38.43
N ASP A 174 -9.28 2.86 -37.29
CA ASP A 174 -8.15 2.84 -36.31
C ASP A 174 -8.69 2.87 -34.87
N PRO A 175 -9.52 1.90 -34.48
CA PRO A 175 -10.09 1.87 -33.17
C PRO A 175 -9.02 1.56 -32.11
N VAL A 176 -9.32 1.93 -30.87
CA VAL A 176 -8.54 1.55 -29.68
C VAL A 176 -9.36 0.60 -28.81
N GLU A 177 -8.72 -0.41 -28.27
CA GLU A 177 -9.35 -1.31 -27.29
C GLU A 177 -9.33 -0.69 -25.89
N TYR A 178 -10.29 -1.08 -25.05
CA TYR A 178 -10.23 -0.76 -23.64
C TYR A 178 -9.06 -1.49 -22.96
N PRO A 179 -8.42 -0.87 -21.94
CA PRO A 179 -7.44 -1.54 -21.11
C PRO A 179 -8.00 -2.84 -20.53
N ARG A 180 -7.20 -3.88 -20.55
CA ARG A 180 -7.55 -5.22 -20.07
C ARG A 180 -6.32 -5.98 -19.60
N GLU A 181 -6.53 -7.11 -18.97
CA GLU A 181 -5.46 -8.06 -18.65
C GLU A 181 -4.64 -8.40 -19.90
N GLY A 182 -3.34 -8.50 -19.73
CA GLY A 182 -2.38 -8.80 -20.81
C GLY A 182 -1.93 -7.59 -21.63
N TRP A 183 -2.47 -6.39 -21.39
CA TRP A 183 -1.91 -5.16 -21.98
C TRP A 183 -0.44 -5.02 -21.60
N THR A 184 0.33 -4.50 -22.55
CA THR A 184 1.76 -4.21 -22.42
C THR A 184 2.01 -2.70 -22.25
N TRP A 185 3.23 -2.33 -21.93
CA TRP A 185 3.67 -0.94 -21.94
C TRP A 185 3.52 -0.28 -23.34
N ASP A 186 3.72 -1.06 -24.42
CA ASP A 186 3.53 -0.56 -25.78
C ASP A 186 2.05 -0.25 -26.05
N ASP A 187 1.13 -1.12 -25.62
CA ASP A 187 -0.32 -0.88 -25.73
C ASP A 187 -0.73 0.39 -24.98
N LEU A 188 -0.22 0.56 -23.73
CA LEU A 188 -0.45 1.78 -22.94
C LEU A 188 0.04 3.01 -23.68
N ARG A 189 1.29 2.98 -24.16
CA ARG A 189 1.95 4.11 -24.79
C ARG A 189 1.27 4.50 -26.11
N GLU A 190 0.96 3.52 -26.98
CA GLU A 190 0.29 3.75 -28.25
C GLU A 190 -1.11 4.33 -28.04
N THR A 191 -1.90 3.73 -27.13
CA THR A 191 -3.25 4.20 -26.83
C THR A 191 -3.23 5.59 -26.21
N ALA A 192 -2.31 5.87 -25.29
CA ALA A 192 -2.17 7.20 -24.71
C ALA A 192 -1.85 8.26 -25.77
N ARG A 193 -0.97 7.94 -26.71
CA ARG A 193 -0.62 8.84 -27.82
C ARG A 193 -1.83 9.11 -28.71
N LYS A 194 -2.60 8.09 -29.08
CA LYS A 194 -3.82 8.25 -29.91
C LYS A 194 -4.88 9.09 -29.22
N LEU A 195 -5.14 8.83 -27.94
CA LEU A 195 -6.19 9.52 -27.19
C LEU A 195 -5.82 10.93 -26.73
N THR A 196 -4.56 11.34 -26.87
CA THR A 196 -4.14 12.71 -26.53
C THR A 196 -4.66 13.70 -27.56
N ARG A 197 -5.53 14.62 -27.13
CA ARG A 197 -6.05 15.69 -27.98
C ARG A 197 -5.48 17.05 -27.59
N ARG A 198 -5.05 17.79 -28.60
CA ARG A 198 -4.53 19.16 -28.46
C ARG A 198 -5.32 20.12 -29.30
N GLU A 199 -5.58 21.30 -28.76
CA GLU A 199 -6.21 22.41 -29.48
C GLU A 199 -5.46 23.70 -29.18
N GLY A 200 -5.07 24.43 -30.20
CA GLY A 200 -4.29 25.68 -30.05
C GLY A 200 -2.98 25.51 -29.25
N GLY A 201 -2.36 24.33 -29.31
CA GLY A 201 -1.13 24.01 -28.54
C GLY A 201 -1.36 23.59 -27.06
N ARG A 202 -2.61 23.63 -26.57
CA ARG A 202 -2.98 23.17 -25.24
C ARG A 202 -3.50 21.75 -25.28
N VAL A 203 -3.24 20.98 -24.21
CA VAL A 203 -3.81 19.65 -24.05
C VAL A 203 -5.23 19.79 -23.51
N GLU A 204 -6.20 19.32 -24.31
CA GLU A 204 -7.61 19.26 -23.94
C GLU A 204 -8.00 17.92 -23.35
N VAL A 205 -7.44 16.83 -23.89
CA VAL A 205 -7.55 15.48 -23.36
C VAL A 205 -6.16 14.91 -23.18
N TYR A 206 -5.87 14.46 -21.98
CA TYR A 206 -4.62 13.79 -21.61
C TYR A 206 -4.79 12.29 -21.90
N GLY A 207 -3.92 11.72 -22.73
CA GLY A 207 -3.96 10.29 -23.03
C GLY A 207 -3.63 9.43 -21.80
N PHE A 208 -2.67 9.91 -21.01
CA PHE A 208 -2.26 9.27 -19.77
C PHE A 208 -1.93 10.31 -18.69
N ASP A 209 -2.18 9.96 -17.44
CA ASP A 209 -1.80 10.75 -16.29
C ASP A 209 -1.49 9.86 -15.07
N MET A 210 -0.67 10.36 -14.17
CA MET A 210 -0.37 9.76 -12.88
C MET A 210 0.16 10.81 -11.91
N PHE A 211 0.15 10.51 -10.64
CA PHE A 211 0.95 11.27 -9.69
C PHE A 211 2.45 11.02 -9.88
N ILE A 212 3.24 12.07 -9.71
CA ILE A 212 4.70 11.96 -9.69
C ILE A 212 5.12 11.56 -8.27
N TRP A 213 4.96 10.30 -7.94
CA TRP A 213 5.35 9.72 -6.67
C TRP A 213 5.80 8.27 -6.85
N GLN A 214 6.27 7.64 -5.78
CA GLN A 214 6.92 6.33 -5.83
C GLN A 214 6.02 5.18 -6.29
N TRP A 215 4.73 5.16 -5.90
CA TRP A 215 3.84 4.01 -6.13
C TRP A 215 3.67 3.61 -7.59
N PRO A 216 3.29 4.52 -8.52
CA PRO A 216 3.23 4.18 -9.94
C PRO A 216 4.57 3.75 -10.52
N PHE A 217 5.66 4.41 -10.09
CA PHE A 217 7.00 4.08 -10.58
C PHE A 217 7.43 2.68 -10.14
N MET A 218 7.16 2.28 -8.89
CA MET A 218 7.52 0.94 -8.40
C MET A 218 6.85 -0.17 -9.20
N ASN A 219 5.62 0.06 -9.75
CA ASN A 219 5.01 -0.88 -10.70
C ASN A 219 5.91 -1.08 -11.93
N PHE A 220 6.27 0.01 -12.61
CA PHE A 220 7.10 -0.07 -13.81
C PHE A 220 8.45 -0.68 -13.52
N PHE A 221 9.05 -0.34 -12.38
CA PHE A 221 10.32 -0.91 -11.96
C PHE A 221 10.26 -2.43 -11.75
N ALA A 222 9.27 -2.92 -11.02
CA ALA A 222 9.07 -4.35 -10.81
C ALA A 222 8.71 -5.07 -12.11
N GLN A 223 7.88 -4.47 -12.96
CA GLN A 223 7.52 -5.01 -14.28
C GLN A 223 8.70 -5.10 -15.24
N ALA A 224 9.73 -4.27 -15.07
CA ALA A 224 11.01 -4.41 -15.76
C ALA A 224 11.90 -5.54 -15.19
N GLY A 225 11.41 -6.30 -14.21
CA GLY A 225 12.14 -7.37 -13.52
C GLY A 225 13.07 -6.88 -12.42
N GLY A 226 12.89 -5.64 -11.93
CA GLY A 226 13.69 -5.06 -10.85
C GLY A 226 13.26 -5.52 -9.47
N ALA A 227 14.22 -5.76 -8.58
CA ALA A 227 14.02 -5.92 -7.14
C ALA A 227 14.41 -4.63 -6.43
N LEU A 228 13.54 -4.11 -5.54
CA LEU A 228 13.80 -2.84 -4.84
C LEU A 228 14.96 -2.94 -3.84
N TRP A 229 15.12 -4.13 -3.25
CA TRP A 229 16.09 -4.38 -2.18
C TRP A 229 16.91 -5.64 -2.43
N SER A 230 18.14 -5.67 -1.92
CA SER A 230 18.90 -6.90 -1.73
C SER A 230 18.20 -7.81 -0.72
N GLU A 231 18.52 -9.11 -0.72
CA GLU A 231 17.93 -10.10 0.19
C GLU A 231 18.07 -9.72 1.68
N ASP A 232 19.16 -9.07 2.06
CA ASP A 232 19.39 -8.58 3.42
C ASP A 232 18.69 -7.26 3.74
N GLY A 233 18.00 -6.63 2.76
CA GLY A 233 17.34 -5.34 2.92
C GLY A 233 18.28 -4.15 3.14
N LEU A 234 19.59 -4.31 3.01
CA LEU A 234 20.60 -3.31 3.33
C LEU A 234 21.15 -2.54 2.11
N SER A 235 20.69 -2.88 0.92
CA SER A 235 21.05 -2.17 -0.31
C SER A 235 19.83 -2.02 -1.20
N THR A 236 19.56 -0.80 -1.66
CA THR A 236 18.55 -0.62 -2.72
C THR A 236 19.18 -0.93 -4.07
N LEU A 237 18.38 -1.54 -4.94
CA LEU A 237 18.78 -1.97 -6.29
C LEU A 237 18.09 -1.14 -7.38
N ILE A 238 17.55 0.03 -7.03
CA ILE A 238 16.81 0.88 -7.99
C ILE A 238 17.67 1.39 -9.14
N ASP A 239 18.97 1.50 -8.95
CA ASP A 239 19.94 1.94 -9.95
C ASP A 239 20.41 0.82 -10.91
N SER A 240 19.56 -0.23 -11.05
CA SER A 240 19.71 -1.33 -12.00
C SER A 240 19.21 -0.98 -13.41
N PRO A 241 19.48 -1.81 -14.43
CA PRO A 241 18.90 -1.65 -15.77
C PRO A 241 17.37 -1.56 -15.77
N ALA A 242 16.69 -2.27 -14.86
CA ALA A 242 15.24 -2.19 -14.70
C ALA A 242 14.77 -0.79 -14.30
N GLY A 243 15.52 -0.08 -13.45
CA GLY A 243 15.22 1.31 -13.10
C GLY A 243 15.36 2.26 -14.30
N VAL A 244 16.41 2.07 -15.09
CA VAL A 244 16.62 2.86 -16.32
C VAL A 244 15.46 2.64 -17.29
N GLU A 245 15.05 1.38 -17.51
CA GLU A 245 13.94 1.02 -18.40
C GLU A 245 12.59 1.62 -17.93
N ALA A 246 12.31 1.54 -16.63
CA ALA A 246 11.10 2.13 -16.04
C ALA A 246 11.05 3.67 -16.23
N ILE A 247 12.17 4.36 -16.02
CA ILE A 247 12.28 5.80 -16.27
C ILE A 247 12.15 6.10 -17.76
N ALA A 248 12.76 5.31 -18.63
CA ALA A 248 12.71 5.51 -20.08
C ALA A 248 11.25 5.44 -20.60
N LEU A 249 10.45 4.49 -20.10
CA LEU A 249 9.03 4.43 -20.43
C LEU A 249 8.30 5.74 -20.11
N VAL A 250 8.40 6.23 -18.88
CA VAL A 250 7.68 7.43 -18.46
C VAL A 250 8.19 8.67 -19.22
N ARG A 251 9.50 8.77 -19.42
CA ARG A 251 10.12 9.87 -20.18
C ARG A 251 9.68 9.89 -21.63
N SER A 252 9.56 8.73 -22.28
CA SER A 252 9.08 8.69 -23.68
C SER A 252 7.64 9.18 -23.79
N MET A 253 6.77 8.85 -22.84
CA MET A 253 5.40 9.38 -22.82
C MET A 253 5.35 10.92 -22.62
N VAL A 254 6.32 11.47 -21.87
CA VAL A 254 6.41 12.92 -21.65
C VAL A 254 7.02 13.65 -22.84
N PHE A 255 8.21 13.23 -23.29
CA PHE A 255 9.05 14.03 -24.19
C PHE A 255 8.97 13.63 -25.67
N GLU A 256 8.65 12.37 -25.96
CA GLU A 256 8.53 11.88 -27.33
C GLU A 256 7.07 11.91 -27.80
N ASP A 257 6.17 11.30 -27.02
CA ASP A 257 4.76 11.14 -27.37
C ASP A 257 3.93 12.38 -26.97
N GLY A 258 4.34 13.09 -25.92
CA GLY A 258 3.57 14.19 -25.34
C GLY A 258 2.20 13.75 -24.81
N SER A 259 2.04 12.46 -24.52
CA SER A 259 0.78 11.86 -24.03
C SER A 259 0.59 11.98 -22.52
N PHE A 260 1.67 12.21 -21.80
CA PHE A 260 1.68 12.51 -20.38
C PHE A 260 2.25 13.91 -20.13
N VAL A 261 1.52 14.75 -19.39
CA VAL A 261 1.97 16.09 -19.00
C VAL A 261 2.07 16.15 -17.48
N PRO A 262 3.29 15.96 -16.93
CA PRO A 262 3.50 15.94 -15.51
C PRO A 262 3.03 17.21 -14.80
N ALA A 263 2.34 17.08 -13.68
CA ALA A 263 2.01 18.20 -12.79
C ALA A 263 3.07 18.34 -11.71
N PHE A 264 3.57 19.54 -11.47
CA PHE A 264 4.60 19.85 -10.49
C PHE A 264 4.12 20.85 -9.44
N GLY A 265 4.71 20.80 -8.24
CA GLY A 265 4.42 21.74 -7.16
C GLY A 265 2.97 21.63 -6.68
N GLU A 266 2.32 22.76 -6.41
CA GLU A 266 0.94 22.79 -5.91
C GLU A 266 -0.07 22.13 -6.87
N GLN A 267 0.18 22.14 -8.18
CA GLN A 267 -0.66 21.51 -9.17
C GLN A 267 -0.64 19.98 -9.07
N GLN A 268 0.39 19.39 -8.49
CA GLN A 268 0.47 17.95 -8.29
C GLN A 268 -0.58 17.45 -7.30
N ALA A 269 -0.82 18.18 -6.24
CA ALA A 269 -1.68 17.73 -5.14
C ALA A 269 -3.14 17.44 -5.56
N THR A 270 -3.64 18.14 -6.59
CA THR A 270 -5.04 18.00 -7.03
C THR A 270 -5.19 17.84 -8.55
N GLY A 271 -4.20 18.27 -9.33
CA GLY A 271 -4.28 18.38 -10.78
C GLY A 271 -4.63 17.08 -11.49
N PRO A 272 -3.87 15.98 -11.33
CA PRO A 272 -4.13 14.72 -12.01
C PRO A 272 -5.50 14.12 -11.68
N HIS A 273 -5.86 14.05 -10.39
CA HIS A 273 -7.16 13.56 -9.93
C HIS A 273 -8.32 14.41 -10.47
N SER A 274 -8.16 15.74 -10.46
CA SER A 274 -9.18 16.65 -10.99
C SER A 274 -9.38 16.46 -12.47
N ARG A 275 -8.30 16.37 -13.26
CA ARG A 275 -8.37 16.13 -14.72
C ARG A 275 -9.11 14.84 -15.04
N PHE A 276 -8.86 13.75 -14.30
CA PHE A 276 -9.58 12.49 -14.50
C PHE A 276 -11.05 12.61 -14.10
N ALA A 277 -11.34 13.15 -12.91
CA ALA A 277 -12.72 13.35 -12.45
C ALA A 277 -13.53 14.28 -13.34
N GLU A 278 -12.89 15.26 -13.98
CA GLU A 278 -13.51 16.18 -14.98
C GLU A 278 -13.69 15.53 -16.36
N GLY A 279 -13.29 14.29 -16.55
CA GLY A 279 -13.39 13.59 -17.84
C GLY A 279 -12.36 14.05 -18.87
N ARG A 280 -11.25 14.63 -18.45
CA ARG A 280 -10.18 15.17 -19.30
C ARG A 280 -8.95 14.28 -19.42
N THR A 281 -8.98 13.10 -18.82
CA THR A 281 -7.90 12.11 -18.88
C THR A 281 -8.44 10.79 -19.36
N ALA A 282 -7.82 10.20 -20.39
CA ALA A 282 -8.24 8.93 -20.94
C ALA A 282 -7.86 7.75 -20.04
N MET A 283 -6.62 7.73 -19.57
CA MET A 283 -6.09 6.68 -18.68
C MET A 283 -5.34 7.30 -17.51
N PHE A 284 -5.59 6.79 -16.30
CA PHE A 284 -5.02 7.31 -15.06
C PHE A 284 -4.51 6.17 -14.17
N LEU A 285 -3.24 6.24 -13.78
CA LEU A 285 -2.61 5.21 -12.94
C LEU A 285 -2.61 5.64 -11.48
N ASP A 286 -3.36 4.94 -10.63
CA ASP A 286 -3.40 5.20 -9.20
C ASP A 286 -3.98 3.98 -8.44
N GLY A 287 -4.03 4.09 -7.10
CA GLY A 287 -4.50 3.01 -6.24
C GLY A 287 -6.02 2.85 -6.20
N SER A 288 -6.43 1.69 -5.71
CA SER A 288 -7.84 1.31 -5.56
C SER A 288 -8.66 2.33 -4.74
N TRP A 289 -8.02 3.05 -3.83
CA TRP A 289 -8.65 4.10 -3.00
C TRP A 289 -9.23 5.27 -3.78
N MET A 290 -8.92 5.40 -5.06
CA MET A 290 -9.40 6.52 -5.88
C MET A 290 -10.80 6.32 -6.44
N ALA A 291 -11.26 5.08 -6.64
CA ALA A 291 -12.57 4.81 -7.24
C ALA A 291 -13.73 5.53 -6.52
N PRO A 292 -13.87 5.42 -5.18
CA PRO A 292 -14.90 6.16 -4.45
C PRO A 292 -14.75 7.68 -4.57
N SER A 293 -13.51 8.18 -4.58
CA SER A 293 -13.24 9.62 -4.70
C SER A 293 -13.70 10.18 -6.06
N PHE A 294 -13.48 9.43 -7.14
CA PHE A 294 -13.94 9.83 -8.48
C PHE A 294 -15.46 9.81 -8.57
N GLN A 295 -16.13 8.78 -8.04
CA GLN A 295 -17.59 8.69 -8.01
C GLN A 295 -18.24 9.82 -7.19
N LEU A 296 -17.67 10.15 -6.03
CA LEU A 296 -18.14 11.26 -5.20
C LEU A 296 -17.99 12.61 -5.89
N ARG A 297 -16.87 12.82 -6.61
CA ARG A 297 -16.56 14.09 -7.28
C ARG A 297 -17.37 14.27 -8.56
N ASN A 298 -17.56 13.21 -9.33
CA ASN A 298 -18.35 13.21 -10.57
C ASN A 298 -19.12 11.89 -10.73
N PRO A 299 -20.36 11.83 -10.21
CA PRO A 299 -21.18 10.62 -10.33
C PRO A 299 -21.54 10.23 -11.77
N SER A 300 -21.36 11.14 -12.75
CA SER A 300 -21.61 10.88 -14.17
C SER A 300 -20.34 10.43 -14.94
N LEU A 301 -19.19 10.35 -14.28
CA LEU A 301 -17.96 9.89 -14.92
C LEU A 301 -18.07 8.40 -15.25
N ASP A 302 -18.07 8.09 -16.55
CA ASP A 302 -18.11 6.72 -17.05
C ASP A 302 -16.69 6.14 -17.12
N PHE A 303 -16.25 5.53 -16.03
CA PHE A 303 -14.92 4.95 -15.93
C PHE A 303 -14.96 3.47 -15.56
N ALA A 304 -13.87 2.79 -15.86
CA ALA A 304 -13.60 1.46 -15.31
C ALA A 304 -12.13 1.35 -14.93
N VAL A 305 -11.76 0.21 -14.33
CA VAL A 305 -10.38 -0.08 -13.90
C VAL A 305 -9.94 -1.39 -14.54
N ALA A 306 -8.70 -1.42 -14.96
CA ALA A 306 -8.04 -2.61 -15.49
C ALA A 306 -6.76 -2.90 -14.71
N PRO A 307 -6.21 -4.13 -14.79
CA PRO A 307 -4.87 -4.43 -14.35
C PRO A 307 -3.86 -3.46 -14.98
N VAL A 308 -2.79 -3.17 -14.27
CA VAL A 308 -1.67 -2.37 -14.82
C VAL A 308 -1.06 -3.10 -16.01
N PRO A 309 -0.72 -2.39 -17.11
CA PRO A 309 -0.05 -2.99 -18.26
C PRO A 309 1.28 -3.62 -17.85
N ARG A 310 1.55 -4.85 -18.28
CA ARG A 310 2.77 -5.55 -17.94
C ARG A 310 3.98 -5.07 -18.75
N GLY A 311 5.16 -5.13 -18.14
CA GLY A 311 6.45 -5.07 -18.83
C GLY A 311 6.94 -6.46 -19.19
N ARG A 312 8.17 -6.77 -18.78
CA ARG A 312 8.78 -8.11 -18.94
C ARG A 312 8.09 -9.16 -18.07
N VAL A 313 7.65 -8.74 -16.89
CA VAL A 313 6.92 -9.59 -15.94
C VAL A 313 5.61 -8.93 -15.53
N GLU A 314 4.69 -9.71 -15.02
CA GLU A 314 3.50 -9.21 -14.35
C GLU A 314 3.86 -8.85 -12.92
N ALA A 315 3.65 -7.60 -12.55
CA ALA A 315 3.82 -7.14 -11.18
C ALA A 315 2.89 -5.97 -10.91
N VAL A 316 2.35 -5.93 -9.71
CA VAL A 316 1.46 -4.88 -9.22
C VAL A 316 1.94 -4.42 -7.85
N CYS A 317 2.27 -3.14 -7.71
CA CYS A 317 2.59 -2.57 -6.40
C CYS A 317 1.32 -2.48 -5.55
N ALA A 318 1.39 -3.04 -4.36
CA ALA A 318 0.33 -3.01 -3.37
C ALA A 318 0.81 -2.38 -2.07
N GLY A 319 -0.12 -1.82 -1.32
CA GLY A 319 0.10 -1.30 0.03
C GLY A 319 -0.91 -1.88 0.99
N ALA A 320 -0.63 -1.78 2.28
CA ALA A 320 -1.52 -2.23 3.31
C ALA A 320 -1.64 -1.19 4.43
N CYS A 321 -2.82 -1.11 5.01
CA CYS A 321 -3.02 -0.49 6.30
C CYS A 321 -3.01 -1.58 7.36
N LEU A 322 -2.42 -1.26 8.50
CA LEU A 322 -2.22 -2.19 9.59
C LEU A 322 -2.80 -1.62 10.88
N TRP A 323 -3.20 -2.51 11.79
CA TRP A 323 -3.61 -2.19 13.16
C TRP A 323 -2.54 -2.62 14.14
N GLY A 324 -2.00 -1.70 14.91
CA GLY A 324 -0.99 -1.96 15.92
C GLY A 324 -1.29 -1.24 17.23
N ILE A 325 -0.55 -1.62 18.29
CA ILE A 325 -0.64 -1.09 19.64
C ILE A 325 0.65 -0.33 19.93
N SER A 326 0.57 0.88 20.48
CA SER A 326 1.76 1.57 20.97
C SER A 326 2.36 0.86 22.18
N VAL A 327 3.70 0.77 22.24
CA VAL A 327 4.39 0.28 23.43
C VAL A 327 4.02 1.08 24.69
N HIS A 328 3.62 2.36 24.52
CA HIS A 328 3.19 3.27 25.60
C HIS A 328 1.68 3.26 25.85
N ALA A 329 0.91 2.41 25.19
CA ALA A 329 -0.53 2.27 25.46
C ALA A 329 -0.78 1.83 26.89
N LYS A 330 -1.81 2.39 27.53
CA LYS A 330 -2.15 2.11 28.93
C LYS A 330 -3.07 0.90 29.07
N HIS A 331 -3.95 0.69 28.09
CA HIS A 331 -4.98 -0.35 28.07
C HIS A 331 -4.74 -1.33 26.93
N LYS A 332 -3.54 -1.97 26.90
CA LYS A 332 -3.09 -2.83 25.80
C LYS A 332 -4.00 -4.02 25.54
N ARG A 333 -4.57 -4.63 26.60
CA ARG A 333 -5.50 -5.75 26.45
C ARG A 333 -6.82 -5.33 25.78
N ASP A 334 -7.34 -4.17 26.15
CA ASP A 334 -8.54 -3.62 25.50
C ASP A 334 -8.25 -3.18 24.07
N ALA A 335 -7.04 -2.62 23.82
CA ALA A 335 -6.56 -2.33 22.48
C ALA A 335 -6.50 -3.59 21.60
N TRP A 336 -5.99 -4.68 22.15
CA TRP A 336 -5.96 -5.98 21.46
C TRP A 336 -7.36 -6.49 21.15
N ARG A 337 -8.31 -6.42 22.09
CA ARG A 337 -9.70 -6.83 21.86
C ARG A 337 -10.32 -6.02 20.71
N MET A 338 -10.01 -4.72 20.65
CA MET A 338 -10.47 -3.88 19.52
C MET A 338 -9.79 -4.28 18.21
N ILE A 339 -8.49 -4.53 18.17
CA ILE A 339 -7.79 -4.97 16.95
C ILE A 339 -8.35 -6.29 16.44
N ARG A 340 -8.51 -7.29 17.32
CA ARG A 340 -9.12 -8.57 16.98
C ARG A 340 -10.52 -8.38 16.39
N TRP A 341 -11.34 -7.52 17.00
CA TRP A 341 -12.68 -7.18 16.52
C TRP A 341 -12.63 -6.50 15.14
N LEU A 342 -11.67 -5.57 14.91
CA LEU A 342 -11.51 -4.86 13.64
C LEU A 342 -11.16 -5.76 12.45
N VAL A 343 -10.39 -6.83 12.68
CA VAL A 343 -9.97 -7.77 11.61
C VAL A 343 -10.94 -8.93 11.41
N ASP A 344 -11.94 -9.07 12.25
CA ASP A 344 -12.95 -10.11 12.15
C ASP A 344 -13.87 -9.90 10.93
N GLU A 345 -14.45 -10.98 10.42
CA GLU A 345 -15.24 -10.98 9.17
C GLU A 345 -16.34 -9.92 9.14
N PRO A 346 -17.18 -9.71 10.20
CA PRO A 346 -18.23 -8.69 10.18
C PRO A 346 -17.69 -7.28 9.98
N GLN A 347 -16.55 -6.95 10.59
CA GLN A 347 -15.97 -5.61 10.50
C GLN A 347 -15.18 -5.44 9.19
N ALA A 348 -14.52 -6.48 8.73
CA ALA A 348 -13.89 -6.52 7.42
C ALA A 348 -14.92 -6.31 6.29
N LEU A 349 -16.10 -6.96 6.40
CA LEU A 349 -17.21 -6.75 5.47
C LEU A 349 -17.75 -5.32 5.57
N ARG A 350 -17.94 -4.79 6.79
CA ARG A 350 -18.36 -3.40 7.01
C ARG A 350 -17.38 -2.41 6.37
N TYR A 351 -16.06 -2.65 6.50
CA TYR A 351 -15.04 -1.84 5.84
C TYR A 351 -15.24 -1.81 4.33
N TRP A 352 -15.38 -3.00 3.72
CA TRP A 352 -15.59 -3.13 2.29
C TRP A 352 -16.87 -2.44 1.83
N ASP A 353 -17.99 -2.74 2.47
CA ASP A 353 -19.29 -2.16 2.11
C ASP A 353 -19.35 -0.65 2.29
N THR A 354 -18.61 -0.11 3.27
CA THR A 354 -18.63 1.33 3.56
C THR A 354 -17.67 2.12 2.70
N LEU A 355 -16.44 1.63 2.45
CA LEU A 355 -15.39 2.46 1.85
C LEU A 355 -15.03 2.03 0.42
N ARG A 356 -14.91 0.73 0.17
CA ARG A 356 -14.48 0.16 -1.12
C ARG A 356 -13.15 0.71 -1.64
N VAL A 357 -12.30 1.16 -0.74
CA VAL A 357 -10.99 1.75 -1.07
C VAL A 357 -9.94 0.69 -1.30
N ALA A 358 -10.08 -0.48 -0.66
CA ALA A 358 -9.17 -1.62 -0.79
C ALA A 358 -9.87 -2.91 -0.36
N PRO A 359 -9.47 -4.08 -0.87
CA PRO A 359 -9.91 -5.35 -0.33
C PRO A 359 -9.50 -5.47 1.14
N PRO A 360 -10.39 -5.92 2.03
CA PRO A 360 -10.00 -6.22 3.41
C PRO A 360 -9.01 -7.38 3.42
N ALA A 361 -8.10 -7.39 4.38
CA ALA A 361 -7.17 -8.49 4.61
C ALA A 361 -7.86 -9.70 5.28
N ASN A 362 -9.07 -10.01 4.84
CA ASN A 362 -9.89 -11.13 5.33
C ASN A 362 -10.41 -11.92 4.13
N LEU A 363 -9.82 -13.10 3.92
CA LEU A 363 -10.12 -13.97 2.77
C LEU A 363 -11.57 -14.47 2.74
N ALA A 364 -12.23 -14.59 3.89
CA ALA A 364 -13.63 -14.98 3.93
C ALA A 364 -14.50 -13.91 3.23
N VAL A 365 -14.23 -12.63 3.50
CA VAL A 365 -14.93 -11.51 2.82
C VAL A 365 -14.56 -11.46 1.33
N VAL A 366 -13.27 -11.48 0.99
CA VAL A 366 -12.80 -11.37 -0.40
C VAL A 366 -13.35 -12.48 -1.28
N ASN A 367 -13.51 -13.70 -0.73
CA ASN A 367 -14.05 -14.85 -1.45
C ASN A 367 -15.59 -14.95 -1.38
N SER A 368 -16.25 -14.07 -0.63
CA SER A 368 -17.72 -14.09 -0.52
C SER A 368 -18.42 -13.46 -1.74
N GLU A 369 -19.71 -13.76 -1.91
CA GLU A 369 -20.55 -13.05 -2.88
C GLU A 369 -20.73 -11.56 -2.52
N ALA A 370 -20.69 -11.23 -1.23
CA ALA A 370 -20.83 -9.85 -0.76
C ALA A 370 -19.71 -8.94 -1.30
N PHE A 371 -18.51 -9.50 -1.55
CA PHE A 371 -17.40 -8.75 -2.15
C PHE A 371 -17.71 -8.25 -3.56
N THR A 372 -18.55 -8.92 -4.31
CA THR A 372 -18.94 -8.55 -5.68
C THR A 372 -20.26 -7.81 -5.76
N ARG A 373 -20.96 -7.63 -4.63
CA ARG A 373 -22.23 -6.91 -4.55
C ARG A 373 -22.02 -5.55 -3.90
N THR A 374 -22.66 -4.53 -4.47
CA THR A 374 -22.69 -3.21 -3.84
C THR A 374 -23.98 -2.48 -4.16
N SER A 375 -24.62 -1.99 -3.11
CA SER A 375 -25.81 -1.15 -3.20
C SER A 375 -25.50 0.35 -3.21
N GLY A 376 -24.24 0.76 -3.09
CA GLY A 376 -23.89 2.14 -2.76
C GLY A 376 -24.07 2.41 -1.26
N ILE A 377 -23.63 3.58 -0.82
CA ILE A 377 -23.76 4.00 0.56
C ILE A 377 -24.64 5.25 0.60
N GLU A 378 -25.87 5.09 1.05
CA GLU A 378 -26.77 6.22 1.23
C GLU A 378 -26.44 7.03 2.50
N SER A 379 -26.74 8.31 2.44
CA SER A 379 -26.68 9.19 3.61
C SER A 379 -27.87 8.89 4.54
N GLU A 380 -27.62 8.56 5.79
CA GLU A 380 -28.69 8.42 6.79
C GLU A 380 -29.44 9.74 7.08
N ARG A 381 -28.76 10.87 6.85
CA ARG A 381 -29.33 12.20 7.07
C ARG A 381 -30.17 12.70 5.90
N GLU A 382 -29.89 12.21 4.69
CA GLU A 382 -30.53 12.67 3.46
C GLU A 382 -30.87 11.44 2.61
N PRO A 383 -32.05 10.81 2.81
CA PRO A 383 -32.46 9.64 2.01
C PRO A 383 -32.42 9.95 0.51
N GLY A 384 -31.92 9.01 -0.28
CA GLY A 384 -31.72 9.17 -1.72
C GLY A 384 -30.43 9.89 -2.12
N ARG A 385 -29.66 10.40 -1.16
CA ARG A 385 -28.32 10.93 -1.40
C ARG A 385 -27.28 9.87 -1.08
N TYR A 386 -26.44 9.55 -2.02
CA TYR A 386 -25.34 8.62 -1.81
C TYR A 386 -24.09 9.33 -1.27
N LEU A 387 -23.47 8.76 -0.25
CA LEU A 387 -22.11 9.11 0.21
C LEU A 387 -21.07 8.46 -0.69
N VAL A 388 -21.33 7.24 -1.14
CA VAL A 388 -20.62 6.56 -2.22
C VAL A 388 -21.71 6.07 -3.18
N PRO A 389 -21.82 6.63 -4.39
CA PRO A 389 -22.80 6.17 -5.36
C PRO A 389 -22.58 4.69 -5.69
N PRO A 390 -23.66 3.94 -6.00
CA PRO A 390 -23.50 2.59 -6.49
C PRO A 390 -22.75 2.64 -7.84
N MET A 391 -21.74 1.82 -7.99
CA MET A 391 -21.25 1.49 -9.35
C MET A 391 -22.32 0.66 -10.07
N ARG A 392 -22.34 0.70 -11.39
CA ARG A 392 -23.14 -0.26 -12.14
C ARG A 392 -22.68 -1.67 -11.76
N GLU A 393 -23.59 -2.62 -11.70
CA GLU A 393 -23.30 -3.98 -11.22
C GLU A 393 -22.15 -4.63 -12.03
N ASP A 394 -22.16 -4.47 -13.36
CA ASP A 394 -21.13 -4.99 -14.25
C ASP A 394 -19.76 -4.30 -14.09
N GLU A 395 -19.75 -3.04 -13.70
CA GLU A 395 -18.53 -2.27 -13.42
C GLU A 395 -17.94 -2.68 -12.08
N PHE A 396 -18.78 -2.83 -11.09
CA PHE A 396 -18.34 -3.24 -9.77
C PHE A 396 -17.81 -4.68 -9.78
N ALA A 397 -18.46 -5.58 -10.51
CA ALA A 397 -17.95 -6.93 -10.68
C ALA A 397 -16.53 -6.95 -11.27
N ARG A 398 -16.29 -6.14 -12.31
CA ARG A 398 -14.94 -6.00 -12.90
C ARG A 398 -13.93 -5.33 -11.95
N TYR A 399 -14.37 -4.36 -11.18
CA TYR A 399 -13.55 -3.73 -10.15
C TYR A 399 -13.12 -4.72 -9.07
N ALA A 400 -14.07 -5.52 -8.57
CA ALA A 400 -13.81 -6.56 -7.58
C ALA A 400 -12.92 -7.68 -8.15
N GLU A 401 -13.13 -8.07 -9.42
CA GLU A 401 -12.28 -9.03 -10.11
C GLU A 401 -10.84 -8.51 -10.25
N TRP A 402 -10.68 -7.25 -10.65
CA TRP A 402 -9.35 -6.63 -10.69
C TRP A 402 -8.69 -6.59 -9.31
N LEU A 403 -9.41 -6.29 -8.22
CA LEU A 403 -8.86 -6.31 -6.88
C LEU A 403 -8.39 -7.72 -6.47
N ARG A 404 -9.11 -8.77 -6.87
CA ARG A 404 -8.69 -10.17 -6.66
C ARG A 404 -7.48 -10.54 -7.51
N TYR A 405 -7.33 -9.93 -8.68
CA TYR A 405 -6.21 -10.21 -9.60
C TYR A 405 -4.86 -10.12 -8.90
N GLY A 406 -4.61 -9.05 -8.16
CA GLY A 406 -3.36 -8.85 -7.43
C GLY A 406 -3.09 -9.89 -6.35
N MET A 407 -4.14 -10.52 -5.79
CA MET A 407 -4.06 -11.47 -4.68
C MET A 407 -4.14 -12.94 -5.11
N THR A 408 -4.39 -13.21 -6.39
CA THR A 408 -4.57 -14.56 -6.89
C THR A 408 -3.29 -15.08 -7.51
N PRO A 409 -2.73 -16.22 -7.05
CA PRO A 409 -1.56 -16.86 -7.67
C PRO A 409 -1.80 -17.16 -9.15
N ARG A 410 -0.80 -16.88 -10.00
CA ARG A 410 -0.92 -16.95 -11.46
C ARG A 410 0.37 -17.43 -12.13
N GLY A 411 0.21 -17.85 -13.39
CA GLY A 411 1.32 -18.23 -14.24
C GLY A 411 2.12 -19.44 -13.74
N ASP A 412 3.29 -19.61 -14.30
CA ASP A 412 4.19 -20.74 -13.98
C ASP A 412 4.84 -20.60 -12.60
N SER A 413 4.93 -19.37 -12.05
CA SER A 413 5.48 -19.13 -10.72
C SER A 413 4.53 -19.59 -9.61
N GLY A 414 3.22 -19.61 -9.87
CA GLY A 414 2.20 -19.85 -8.84
C GLY A 414 2.12 -18.75 -7.78
N GLU A 415 2.73 -17.58 -8.03
CA GLU A 415 2.71 -16.43 -7.12
C GLU A 415 1.66 -15.40 -7.54
N ALA A 416 1.14 -14.66 -6.57
CA ALA A 416 0.27 -13.52 -6.85
C ALA A 416 1.09 -12.36 -7.44
N PRO A 417 0.56 -11.61 -8.43
CA PRO A 417 1.32 -10.50 -9.03
C PRO A 417 1.52 -9.30 -8.10
N ALA A 418 0.73 -9.17 -7.02
CA ALA A 418 0.86 -8.08 -6.08
C ALA A 418 2.06 -8.30 -5.16
N PHE A 419 2.89 -7.27 -5.05
CA PHE A 419 3.97 -7.21 -4.09
C PHE A 419 3.80 -5.99 -3.18
N VAL A 420 4.10 -6.16 -1.91
CA VAL A 420 4.13 -5.07 -0.93
C VAL A 420 5.59 -4.74 -0.66
N PRO A 421 6.05 -3.52 -1.00
CA PRO A 421 7.42 -3.14 -0.74
C PRO A 421 7.62 -2.95 0.77
N VAL A 422 8.41 -3.82 1.39
CA VAL A 422 8.71 -3.79 2.82
C VAL A 422 10.22 -3.78 3.06
N SER A 423 10.67 -2.85 3.87
CA SER A 423 12.04 -2.75 4.33
C SER A 423 12.09 -1.77 5.50
N LEU A 424 13.06 -1.94 6.40
CA LEU A 424 13.36 -0.95 7.43
C LEU A 424 13.59 0.46 6.85
N TYR A 425 14.11 0.54 5.64
CA TYR A 425 14.46 1.79 4.96
C TYR A 425 13.52 2.16 3.81
N GLN A 426 12.33 1.51 3.75
CA GLN A 426 11.37 1.71 2.66
C GLN A 426 10.97 3.17 2.50
N ARG A 427 10.67 3.88 3.60
CA ARG A 427 10.30 5.30 3.55
C ARG A 427 11.42 6.19 2.97
N ALA A 428 12.68 5.89 3.26
CA ALA A 428 13.80 6.62 2.68
C ALA A 428 13.88 6.42 1.16
N LEU A 429 13.69 5.17 0.70
CA LEU A 429 13.65 4.87 -0.73
C LEU A 429 12.50 5.58 -1.44
N GLU A 430 11.31 5.57 -0.88
CA GLU A 430 10.13 6.22 -1.45
C GLU A 430 10.33 7.73 -1.64
N ASN A 431 10.94 8.39 -0.66
CA ASN A 431 11.26 9.81 -0.74
C ASN A 431 12.24 10.11 -1.88
N GLU A 432 13.28 9.29 -2.01
CA GLU A 432 14.28 9.45 -3.06
C GLU A 432 13.71 9.14 -4.46
N ILE A 433 12.85 8.12 -4.59
CA ILE A 433 12.14 7.85 -5.86
C ILE A 433 11.26 9.05 -6.24
N SER A 434 10.50 9.59 -5.31
CA SER A 434 9.65 10.76 -5.59
C SER A 434 10.47 11.96 -6.04
N ALA A 435 11.60 12.24 -5.37
CA ALA A 435 12.51 13.33 -5.74
C ALA A 435 13.14 13.12 -7.12
N LEU A 436 13.64 11.91 -7.42
CA LEU A 436 14.26 11.61 -8.71
C LEU A 436 13.27 11.74 -9.86
N LEU A 437 12.01 11.31 -9.69
CA LEU A 437 10.97 11.44 -10.72
C LEU A 437 10.69 12.91 -11.06
N HIS A 438 10.64 13.77 -10.04
CA HIS A 438 10.54 15.20 -10.26
C HIS A 438 11.69 15.77 -11.10
N ASP A 439 12.92 15.27 -10.88
CA ASP A 439 14.09 15.71 -11.62
C ASP A 439 14.05 15.24 -13.08
N VAL A 440 13.87 13.91 -13.29
CA VAL A 440 13.97 13.30 -14.64
C VAL A 440 12.80 13.65 -15.57
N LEU A 441 11.65 14.09 -15.03
CA LEU A 441 10.48 14.46 -15.82
C LEU A 441 10.39 15.96 -16.14
N ARG A 442 11.32 16.79 -15.65
CA ARG A 442 11.38 18.22 -15.97
C ARG A 442 12.12 18.54 -17.26
N HIS A 443 13.17 17.76 -17.54
CA HIS A 443 14.05 18.02 -18.68
C HIS A 443 14.33 16.73 -19.45
N PRO A 444 14.34 16.81 -20.80
CA PRO A 444 14.50 15.63 -21.66
C PRO A 444 15.86 14.95 -21.57
N THR A 445 16.91 15.66 -21.16
CA THR A 445 18.30 15.17 -21.23
C THR A 445 19.10 15.27 -19.94
N ASN A 446 18.63 16.03 -18.93
CA ASN A 446 19.38 16.25 -17.70
C ASN A 446 18.44 16.34 -16.47
N PRO A 447 18.63 15.50 -15.45
CA PRO A 447 19.64 14.40 -15.40
C PRO A 447 19.30 13.23 -16.33
N THR A 448 20.31 12.38 -16.61
CA THR A 448 20.04 11.06 -17.22
C THR A 448 19.33 10.17 -16.20
N ALA A 449 18.69 9.09 -16.67
CA ALA A 449 18.06 8.11 -15.79
C ALA A 449 19.08 7.45 -14.86
N GLU A 450 20.22 7.07 -15.41
CA GLU A 450 21.32 6.43 -14.68
C GLU A 450 21.86 7.34 -13.57
N ASP A 451 22.13 8.61 -13.88
CA ASP A 451 22.66 9.56 -12.90
C ASP A 451 21.66 9.83 -11.77
N ALA A 452 20.38 9.96 -12.10
CA ALA A 452 19.32 10.20 -11.11
C ALA A 452 19.15 8.99 -10.19
N LEU A 453 19.07 7.77 -10.77
CA LEU A 453 18.95 6.53 -10.01
C LEU A 453 20.17 6.30 -9.12
N ALA A 454 21.38 6.51 -9.64
CA ALA A 454 22.60 6.35 -8.86
C ALA A 454 22.70 7.38 -7.71
N ARG A 455 22.17 8.60 -7.88
CA ARG A 455 22.10 9.58 -6.77
C ARG A 455 21.10 9.14 -5.73
N ALA A 456 19.91 8.73 -6.13
CA ALA A 456 18.85 8.25 -5.22
C ALA A 456 19.32 7.03 -4.43
N ALA A 457 19.93 6.04 -5.10
CA ALA A 457 20.48 4.86 -4.43
C ALA A 457 21.57 5.24 -3.40
N ARG A 458 22.50 6.13 -3.76
CA ARG A 458 23.50 6.64 -2.79
C ARG A 458 22.86 7.32 -1.59
N ALA A 459 21.86 8.16 -1.78
CA ALA A 459 21.18 8.85 -0.69
C ALA A 459 20.53 7.86 0.29
N VAL A 460 19.87 6.81 -0.22
CA VAL A 460 19.33 5.73 0.60
C VAL A 460 20.45 4.98 1.34
N HIS A 461 21.53 4.63 0.65
CA HIS A 461 22.67 3.96 1.27
C HIS A 461 23.31 4.78 2.38
N ASP A 462 23.37 6.11 2.22
CA ASP A 462 23.87 7.02 3.27
C ASP A 462 22.93 7.05 4.49
N VAL A 463 21.62 6.92 4.29
CA VAL A 463 20.66 6.76 5.41
C VAL A 463 20.93 5.47 6.16
N ILE A 464 21.08 4.35 5.44
CA ILE A 464 21.38 3.04 6.01
C ILE A 464 22.66 3.07 6.83
N ASP A 465 23.74 3.60 6.24
CA ASP A 465 25.07 3.63 6.87
C ASP A 465 25.06 4.53 8.14
N ARG A 466 24.34 5.65 8.13
CA ARG A 466 24.18 6.50 9.32
C ARG A 466 23.39 5.81 10.43
N ASP A 467 22.30 5.14 10.10
CA ASP A 467 21.48 4.40 11.07
C ASP A 467 22.32 3.26 11.72
N ARG A 468 23.03 2.49 10.89
CA ARG A 468 23.91 1.42 11.37
C ARG A 468 25.03 1.95 12.28
N ALA A 469 25.67 3.05 11.89
CA ALA A 469 26.68 3.69 12.71
C ALA A 469 26.12 4.16 14.06
N ALA A 470 24.92 4.71 14.09
CA ALA A 470 24.24 5.10 15.34
C ALA A 470 23.96 3.89 16.26
N LYS A 471 23.77 2.70 15.68
CA LYS A 471 23.59 1.42 16.39
C LYS A 471 24.92 0.70 16.69
N GLY A 472 26.07 1.28 16.36
CA GLY A 472 27.39 0.67 16.54
C GLY A 472 27.67 -0.48 15.58
N LEU A 473 26.94 -0.60 14.48
CA LEU A 473 27.09 -1.63 13.47
C LEU A 473 28.06 -1.18 12.36
N PRO A 474 28.79 -2.09 11.70
CA PRO A 474 29.68 -1.75 10.60
C PRO A 474 28.89 -1.24 9.39
N LYS A 475 29.53 -0.45 8.52
CA LYS A 475 28.99 -0.10 7.22
C LYS A 475 28.71 -1.34 6.38
N VAL A 476 27.72 -1.23 5.49
CA VAL A 476 27.41 -2.30 4.54
C VAL A 476 28.49 -2.37 3.48
N GLU A 477 29.11 -3.52 3.32
CA GLU A 477 30.01 -3.81 2.20
C GLU A 477 29.15 -4.07 0.95
N ARG A 478 28.95 -3.03 0.15
CA ARG A 478 28.26 -3.15 -1.14
C ARG A 478 29.29 -3.54 -2.20
N GLY A 479 29.17 -4.76 -2.71
CA GLY A 479 30.01 -5.24 -3.81
C GLY A 479 29.92 -4.29 -5.01
N ARG A 480 30.99 -4.20 -5.82
CA ARG A 480 30.92 -3.57 -7.14
C ARG A 480 29.80 -4.26 -7.92
N LYS A 481 28.94 -3.46 -8.57
CA LYS A 481 27.97 -4.01 -9.52
C LYS A 481 28.69 -4.95 -10.49
N PRO A 482 28.11 -6.13 -10.78
CA PRO A 482 28.56 -6.86 -11.95
C PRO A 482 28.36 -5.96 -13.18
N ASP A 483 29.40 -5.82 -14.00
CA ASP A 483 29.43 -5.05 -15.24
C ASP A 483 28.37 -5.54 -16.23
#